data_50951f372a247cf61b8fdee183e6b007
#
_entry.id   50951f372a247cf61b8fdee183e6b007
#
_cell.length_a   1.000
_cell.length_b   1.000
_cell.length_c   1.000
_cell.angle_alpha   90.00
_cell.angle_beta   90.00
_cell.angle_gamma   90.00
#
_symmetry.space_group_name_H-M   'P 1'
#
loop_
_entity.id
_entity.type
_entity.pdbx_description
1 polymer ?
#
loop_
_entity_poly.entity_id
_entity_poly.type
_entity_poly.pdbx_seq_one_letter_code
_entity_poly.pdbx_strand_id
1 'polypeptide(L)'
;MLLVPRGRIGSVTAGAFARVLQTALATGPAVVIDLGGVDYISGAGIQVLEQAEDAGAGRTILFGARDSVQITLELSGVVERLRVAQTKEEAMEALTR
;
A
#
# COMPACT_ATOMS: atom_id res chain seq x y z
N MET A 1 -4.28 -5.37 9.95
CA MET A 1 -2.94 -5.97 9.78
C MET A 1 -1.97 -4.93 9.25
N LEU A 2 -0.74 -4.94 9.73
CA LEU A 2 0.31 -4.05 9.24
C LEU A 2 1.26 -4.84 8.34
N LEU A 3 1.46 -4.36 7.11
CA LEU A 3 2.45 -4.91 6.19
C LEU A 3 3.62 -3.94 6.07
N VAL A 4 4.83 -4.46 6.09
CA VAL A 4 6.05 -3.65 6.02
C VAL A 4 6.94 -4.19 4.88
N PRO A 5 6.55 -3.96 3.62
CA PRO A 5 7.40 -4.39 2.51
C PRO A 5 8.71 -3.62 2.50
N ARG A 6 9.76 -4.24 1.96
CA ARG A 6 11.09 -3.63 1.90
C ARG A 6 11.69 -3.80 0.53
N GLY A 7 12.51 -2.84 0.15
CA GLY A 7 13.25 -2.88 -1.12
C GLY A 7 12.38 -2.44 -2.28
N ARG A 8 12.42 -3.22 -3.36
CA ARG A 8 11.78 -2.85 -4.62
C ARG A 8 10.47 -3.61 -4.81
N ILE A 9 9.43 -2.87 -5.18
CA ILE A 9 8.17 -3.47 -5.63
C ILE A 9 8.10 -3.25 -7.14
N GLY A 10 8.71 -4.16 -7.88
CA GLY A 10 8.79 -4.10 -9.33
C GLY A 10 8.06 -5.26 -9.99
N SER A 11 8.24 -5.42 -11.30
CA SER A 11 7.54 -6.45 -12.08
C SER A 11 7.83 -7.87 -11.56
N VAL A 12 9.02 -8.11 -11.00
CA VAL A 12 9.40 -9.43 -10.48
C VAL A 12 8.74 -9.71 -9.12
N THR A 13 8.61 -8.69 -8.27
CA THR A 13 8.13 -8.86 -6.90
C THR A 13 6.65 -8.52 -6.73
N ALA A 14 6.03 -7.89 -7.72
CA ALA A 14 4.64 -7.45 -7.61
C ALA A 14 3.67 -8.60 -7.35
N GLY A 15 3.90 -9.77 -7.96
CA GLY A 15 3.04 -10.93 -7.76
C GLY A 15 3.06 -11.44 -6.32
N ALA A 16 4.23 -11.49 -5.71
CA ALA A 16 4.36 -11.90 -4.31
C ALA A 16 3.70 -10.87 -3.38
N PHE A 17 3.91 -9.58 -3.67
CA PHE A 17 3.27 -8.51 -2.90
C PHE A 17 1.74 -8.60 -3.01
N ALA A 18 1.23 -8.86 -4.21
CA ALA A 18 -0.22 -9.02 -4.43
C ALA A 18 -0.80 -10.15 -3.59
N ARG A 19 -0.12 -11.29 -3.53
CA ARG A 19 -0.59 -12.44 -2.75
C ARG A 19 -0.63 -12.12 -1.26
N VAL A 20 0.40 -11.48 -0.74
CA VAL A 20 0.46 -11.09 0.68
C VAL A 20 -0.67 -10.12 1.00
N LEU A 21 -0.87 -9.13 0.14
CA LEU A 21 -1.91 -8.12 0.34
C LEU A 21 -3.31 -8.73 0.27
N GLN A 22 -3.55 -9.60 -0.71
CA GLN A 22 -4.84 -10.28 -0.85
C GLN A 22 -5.16 -11.14 0.37
N THR A 23 -4.17 -11.88 0.87
CA THR A 23 -4.33 -12.70 2.06
C THR A 23 -4.67 -11.82 3.28
N ALA A 24 -3.97 -10.71 3.43
CA ALA A 24 -4.22 -9.78 4.54
C ALA A 24 -5.64 -9.21 4.47
N LEU A 25 -6.09 -8.82 3.27
CA LEU A 25 -7.44 -8.28 3.09
C LEU A 25 -8.52 -9.34 3.34
N ALA A 26 -8.23 -10.60 3.07
CA ALA A 26 -9.17 -11.70 3.30
C ALA A 26 -9.33 -12.03 4.78
N THR A 27 -8.34 -11.71 5.60
CA THR A 27 -8.32 -12.13 7.01
C THR A 27 -8.67 -11.02 7.99
N GLY A 28 -8.76 -9.77 7.52
CA GLY A 28 -9.03 -8.64 8.43
C GLY A 28 -9.83 -7.54 7.76
N PRO A 29 -10.35 -6.60 8.58
CA PRO A 29 -11.19 -5.51 8.07
C PRO A 29 -10.40 -4.44 7.31
N ALA A 30 -9.11 -4.27 7.63
CA ALA A 30 -8.28 -3.25 7.00
C ALA A 30 -6.81 -3.67 7.04
N VAL A 31 -6.03 -3.13 6.11
CA VAL A 31 -4.60 -3.37 5.99
C VAL A 31 -3.88 -2.03 5.91
N VAL A 32 -2.87 -1.85 6.75
CA VAL A 32 -1.97 -0.70 6.69
C VAL A 32 -0.67 -1.15 6.04
N ILE A 33 -0.19 -0.39 5.08
CA ILE A 33 1.07 -0.66 4.39
C ILE A 33 2.06 0.45 4.72
N ASP A 34 3.13 0.09 5.42
CA ASP A 34 4.24 0.98 5.71
C ASP A 34 5.22 0.94 4.55
N LEU A 35 5.30 2.03 3.80
CA LEU A 35 6.15 2.13 2.62
C LEU A 35 7.53 2.73 2.93
N GLY A 36 7.84 2.95 4.21
CA GLY A 36 9.11 3.57 4.61
C GLY A 36 10.36 2.79 4.22
N GLY A 37 10.24 1.47 4.09
CA GLY A 37 11.35 0.61 3.65
C GLY A 37 11.37 0.31 2.15
N VAL A 38 10.43 0.88 1.38
CA VAL A 38 10.35 0.67 -0.06
C VAL A 38 11.13 1.78 -0.76
N ASP A 39 12.11 1.41 -1.58
CA ASP A 39 12.94 2.38 -2.31
C ASP A 39 12.55 2.52 -3.77
N TYR A 40 11.66 1.66 -4.28
CA TYR A 40 11.18 1.75 -5.65
C TYR A 40 9.84 1.04 -5.79
N ILE A 41 8.91 1.65 -6.52
CA ILE A 41 7.66 1.01 -6.89
C ILE A 41 7.41 1.25 -8.40
N SER A 42 7.13 0.17 -9.11
CA SER A 42 6.86 0.24 -10.55
C SER A 42 5.36 0.35 -10.84
N GLY A 43 5.02 0.52 -12.12
CA GLY A 43 3.63 0.45 -12.56
C GLY A 43 2.93 -0.84 -12.14
N ALA A 44 3.67 -1.97 -12.15
CA ALA A 44 3.11 -3.24 -11.69
C ALA A 44 2.77 -3.19 -10.20
N GLY A 45 3.61 -2.56 -9.39
CA GLY A 45 3.32 -2.37 -7.96
C GLY A 45 2.14 -1.44 -7.74
N ILE A 46 2.04 -0.36 -8.49
CA ILE A 46 0.91 0.55 -8.44
C ILE A 46 -0.39 -0.20 -8.77
N GLN A 47 -0.35 -1.05 -9.80
CA GLN A 47 -1.52 -1.82 -10.20
C GLN A 47 -1.99 -2.75 -9.08
N VAL A 48 -1.09 -3.33 -8.31
CA VAL A 48 -1.44 -4.16 -7.15
C VAL A 48 -2.23 -3.35 -6.14
N LEU A 49 -1.79 -2.11 -5.86
CA LEU A 49 -2.50 -1.24 -4.92
C LEU A 49 -3.89 -0.88 -5.44
N GLU A 50 -4.00 -0.59 -6.74
CA GLU A 50 -5.30 -0.27 -7.34
C GLU A 50 -6.25 -1.45 -7.28
N GLN A 51 -5.76 -2.66 -7.55
CA GLN A 51 -6.56 -3.88 -7.46
C GLN A 51 -7.02 -4.15 -6.03
N ALA A 52 -6.18 -3.84 -5.04
CA ALA A 52 -6.57 -3.98 -3.64
C ALA A 52 -7.72 -3.04 -3.30
N GLU A 53 -7.67 -1.81 -3.80
CA GLU A 53 -8.75 -0.85 -3.59
C GLU A 53 -10.03 -1.30 -4.28
N ASP A 54 -9.94 -1.83 -5.48
CA ASP A 54 -11.09 -2.36 -6.20
C ASP A 54 -11.75 -3.52 -5.46
N ALA A 55 -10.95 -4.33 -4.77
CA ALA A 55 -11.44 -5.47 -4.01
C ALA A 55 -12.11 -5.06 -2.69
N GLY A 56 -11.73 -3.90 -2.14
CA GLY A 56 -12.31 -3.44 -0.87
C GLY A 56 -11.99 -1.97 -0.64
N ALA A 57 -12.89 -1.11 -1.11
CA ALA A 57 -12.68 0.34 -1.03
C ALA A 57 -12.48 0.81 0.41
N GLY A 58 -11.44 1.61 0.63
CA GLY A 58 -11.13 2.21 1.91
C GLY A 58 -10.47 1.27 2.91
N ARG A 59 -10.18 0.03 2.53
CA ARG A 59 -9.60 -0.97 3.44
C ARG A 59 -8.09 -1.01 3.40
N THR A 60 -7.46 -0.39 2.41
CA THR A 60 -6.01 -0.32 2.29
C THR A 60 -5.55 1.09 2.61
N ILE A 61 -4.69 1.23 3.61
CA ILE A 61 -4.18 2.51 4.07
C ILE A 61 -2.66 2.53 3.86
N LEU A 62 -2.16 3.56 3.19
CA LEU A 62 -0.74 3.73 2.91
C LEU A 62 -0.16 4.79 3.83
N PHE A 63 1.09 4.63 4.26
CA PHE A 63 1.82 5.70 4.91
C PHE A 63 3.33 5.49 4.73
N GLY A 64 4.08 6.55 4.99
CA GLY A 64 5.53 6.46 5.06
C GLY A 64 6.26 6.49 3.73
N ALA A 65 5.56 6.65 2.61
CA ALA A 65 6.24 6.75 1.31
C ALA A 65 7.16 7.96 1.29
N ARG A 66 8.36 7.77 0.75
CA ARG A 66 9.38 8.81 0.69
C ARG A 66 9.97 8.92 -0.71
N ASP A 67 10.53 10.11 -1.00
CA ASP A 67 11.35 10.34 -2.19
C ASP A 67 10.66 9.91 -3.48
N SER A 68 11.32 9.09 -4.29
CA SER A 68 10.80 8.66 -5.58
C SER A 68 9.52 7.82 -5.46
N VAL A 69 9.35 7.08 -4.38
CA VAL A 69 8.14 6.27 -4.18
C VAL A 69 6.94 7.20 -4.02
N GLN A 70 7.06 8.24 -3.20
CA GLN A 70 5.99 9.20 -3.03
C GLN A 70 5.64 9.90 -4.35
N ILE A 71 6.65 10.33 -5.10
CA ILE A 71 6.45 10.98 -6.40
C ILE A 71 5.71 10.05 -7.36
N THR A 72 6.13 8.77 -7.42
CA THR A 72 5.49 7.79 -8.30
C THR A 72 4.02 7.59 -7.91
N LEU A 73 3.73 7.49 -6.62
CA LEU A 73 2.34 7.35 -6.15
C LEU A 73 1.50 8.56 -6.54
N GLU A 74 2.04 9.76 -6.39
CA GLU A 74 1.32 10.99 -6.74
C GLU A 74 1.08 11.09 -8.24
N LEU A 75 2.09 10.81 -9.05
CA LEU A 75 1.97 10.88 -10.50
C LEU A 75 1.02 9.85 -11.07
N SER A 76 0.91 8.68 -10.44
CA SER A 76 0.00 7.62 -10.87
C SER A 76 -1.45 7.91 -10.52
N GLY A 77 -1.70 8.85 -9.62
CA GLY A 77 -3.05 9.17 -9.13
C GLY A 77 -3.56 8.21 -8.07
N VAL A 78 -2.79 7.21 -7.67
CA VAL A 78 -3.24 6.20 -6.70
C VAL A 78 -3.53 6.82 -5.33
N VAL A 79 -2.84 7.88 -4.97
CA VAL A 79 -3.06 8.58 -3.69
C VAL A 79 -4.43 9.25 -3.61
N GLU A 80 -5.08 9.47 -4.75
CA GLU A 80 -6.43 10.03 -4.78
C GLU A 80 -7.50 8.96 -4.59
N ARG A 81 -7.14 7.70 -4.80
CA ARG A 81 -8.05 6.57 -4.69
C ARG A 81 -7.93 5.84 -3.36
N LEU A 82 -6.69 5.64 -2.87
CA LEU A 82 -6.45 4.92 -1.63
C LEU A 82 -6.35 5.89 -0.45
N ARG A 83 -6.62 5.37 0.74
CA ARG A 83 -6.43 6.15 1.96
C ARG A 83 -4.94 6.31 2.23
N VAL A 84 -4.52 7.54 2.47
CA VAL A 84 -3.12 7.84 2.82
C VAL A 84 -3.10 8.53 4.17
N ALA A 85 -2.35 7.96 5.11
CA ALA A 85 -2.16 8.56 6.42
C ALA A 85 -0.85 9.34 6.43
N GLN A 86 -0.80 10.40 7.23
CA GLN A 86 0.39 11.24 7.33
C GLN A 86 1.41 10.67 8.32
N THR A 87 0.94 9.92 9.32
CA THR A 87 1.80 9.33 10.34
C THR A 87 1.42 7.88 10.58
N LYS A 88 2.33 7.16 11.21
CA LYS A 88 2.07 5.76 11.62
C LYS A 88 0.90 5.70 12.59
N GLU A 89 0.84 6.63 13.53
CA GLU A 89 -0.22 6.67 14.53
C GLU A 89 -1.59 6.82 13.88
N GLU A 90 -1.70 7.73 12.91
CA GLU A 90 -2.94 7.93 12.16
C GLU A 90 -3.32 6.67 11.39
N ALA A 91 -2.35 6.03 10.74
CA ALA A 91 -2.59 4.79 10.00
C ALA A 91 -3.05 3.67 10.92
N MET A 92 -2.41 3.52 12.08
CA MET A 92 -2.74 2.45 13.02
C MET A 92 -4.10 2.66 13.67
N GLU A 93 -4.52 3.90 13.87
CA GLU A 93 -5.87 4.20 14.37
C GLU A 93 -6.94 3.65 13.43
N ALA A 94 -6.69 3.67 12.14
CA ALA A 94 -7.65 3.16 11.16
C ALA A 94 -7.89 1.65 11.31
N LEU A 95 -6.94 0.92 11.89
CA LEU A 95 -7.10 -0.52 12.15
C LEU A 95 -8.01 -0.82 13.33
N THR A 96 -8.21 0.15 14.21
CA THR A 96 -8.97 -0.06 15.45
C THR A 96 -10.41 0.44 15.38
N ARG A 97 -10.78 1.04 14.28
CA ARG A 97 -12.13 1.56 14.07
C ARG A 97 -13.08 0.52 13.56
#